data_c902411728149f1f295534c20bb38833
#
_entry.id   c902411728149f1f295534c20bb38833
#
_cell.length_a   1.000
_cell.length_b   1.000
_cell.length_c   1.000
_cell.angle_alpha   90.00
_cell.angle_beta   90.00
_cell.angle_gamma   90.00
#
_symmetry.space_group_name_H-M   'P 1'
#
loop_
_entity.id
_entity.type
_entity.pdbx_description
1 polymer ?
#
loop_
_entity_poly.entity_id
_entity_poly.type
_entity_poly.pdbx_seq_one_letter_code
_entity_poly.pdbx_strand_id
1 'polypeptide(L)'
;MDYKTNTIAQLWNGHIEPVRHLGEDNPQIDQLKAFMKGTYEKMEKSLDDKNRRLFEKYSQYVCEYLVLMSEEAFCDGYCLGTKLTVQALTKE
;
A
#
# COMPACT_ATOMS: atom_id res chain seq x y z
N MET A 1 -31.52 0.16 4.91
CA MET A 1 -30.18 0.50 4.38
C MET A 1 -30.14 0.22 2.89
N ASP A 2 -29.69 1.18 2.11
CA ASP A 2 -29.52 0.97 0.67
C ASP A 2 -28.32 0.05 0.42
N TYR A 3 -28.57 -1.08 -0.21
CA TYR A 3 -27.54 -2.07 -0.52
C TYR A 3 -26.40 -1.47 -1.37
N LYS A 4 -26.73 -0.57 -2.31
CA LYS A 4 -25.74 0.02 -3.21
C LYS A 4 -24.76 0.93 -2.50
N THR A 5 -25.14 1.48 -1.36
CA THR A 5 -24.25 2.35 -0.57
C THR A 5 -23.58 1.62 0.59
N ASN A 6 -23.84 0.31 0.72
CA ASN A 6 -23.25 -0.49 1.79
C ASN A 6 -21.77 -0.76 1.51
N THR A 7 -20.89 -0.18 2.31
CA THR A 7 -19.45 -0.29 2.17
C THR A 7 -18.97 -1.73 2.27
N ILE A 8 -19.56 -2.51 3.18
CA ILE A 8 -19.20 -3.93 3.35
C ILE A 8 -19.51 -4.72 2.08
N ALA A 9 -20.69 -4.49 1.50
CA ALA A 9 -21.09 -5.16 0.27
C ALA A 9 -20.19 -4.76 -0.89
N GLN A 10 -19.82 -3.48 -0.98
CA GLN A 10 -18.90 -2.98 -2.00
C GLN A 10 -17.52 -3.64 -1.88
N LEU A 11 -17.01 -3.77 -0.66
CA LEU A 11 -15.73 -4.44 -0.42
C LEU A 11 -15.80 -5.91 -0.83
N TRP A 12 -16.87 -6.60 -0.44
CA TRP A 12 -17.08 -8.01 -0.79
C TRP A 12 -17.13 -8.23 -2.31
N ASN A 13 -17.79 -7.34 -3.01
CA ASN A 13 -17.95 -7.43 -4.46
C ASN A 13 -16.77 -6.90 -5.26
N GLY A 14 -15.68 -6.49 -4.60
CA GLY A 14 -14.49 -5.98 -5.26
C GLY A 14 -14.64 -4.58 -5.83
N HIS A 15 -15.68 -3.86 -5.45
CA HIS A 15 -15.89 -2.47 -5.89
C HIS A 15 -15.02 -1.48 -5.12
N ILE A 16 -14.48 -1.89 -3.99
CA ILE A 16 -13.52 -1.12 -3.20
C ILE A 16 -12.24 -1.91 -3.12
N GLU A 17 -11.16 -1.32 -3.58
CA GLU A 17 -9.82 -1.89 -3.49
C GLU A 17 -8.97 -0.94 -2.63
N PRO A 18 -8.78 -1.22 -1.33
CA PRO A 18 -8.10 -0.28 -0.43
C PRO A 18 -6.70 0.11 -0.88
N VAL A 19 -5.95 -0.85 -1.44
CA VAL A 19 -4.58 -0.62 -1.89
C VAL A 19 -4.52 0.30 -3.12
N ARG A 20 -5.56 0.28 -3.96
CA ARG A 20 -5.64 1.07 -5.19
C ARG A 20 -5.62 2.57 -4.92
N HIS A 21 -6.21 2.98 -3.80
CA HIS A 21 -6.31 4.38 -3.43
C HIS A 21 -5.24 4.80 -2.42
N LEU A 22 -4.30 3.92 -2.15
CA LEU A 22 -3.24 4.19 -1.19
C LEU A 22 -2.37 5.35 -1.67
N GLY A 23 -2.32 6.40 -0.89
CA GLY A 23 -1.52 7.58 -1.20
C GLY A 23 -2.18 8.60 -2.11
N GLU A 24 -3.41 8.36 -2.60
CA GLU A 24 -4.15 9.37 -3.36
C GLU A 24 -4.39 10.62 -2.51
N ASP A 25 -4.28 11.78 -3.14
CA ASP A 25 -4.52 13.08 -2.52
C ASP A 25 -3.57 13.38 -1.35
N ASN A 26 -2.41 12.73 -1.31
CA ASN A 26 -1.39 13.03 -0.31
C ASN A 26 -0.18 13.68 -0.97
N PRO A 27 -0.03 15.02 -0.86
CA PRO A 27 1.08 15.72 -1.51
C PRO A 27 2.46 15.26 -1.06
N GLN A 28 2.62 14.84 0.20
CA GLN A 28 3.89 14.35 0.72
C GLN A 28 4.31 13.05 0.03
N ILE A 29 3.36 12.17 -0.23
CA ILE A 29 3.62 10.91 -0.94
C ILE A 29 3.97 11.21 -2.40
N ASP A 30 3.25 12.11 -3.04
CA ASP A 30 3.53 12.50 -4.43
C ASP A 30 4.92 13.11 -4.58
N GLN A 31 5.31 13.97 -3.66
CA GLN A 31 6.63 14.59 -3.63
C GLN A 31 7.72 13.54 -3.45
N LEU A 32 7.54 12.62 -2.53
CA LEU A 32 8.50 11.54 -2.29
C LEU A 32 8.64 10.62 -3.50
N LYS A 33 7.55 10.30 -4.16
CA LYS A 33 7.57 9.52 -5.40
C LYS A 33 8.40 10.21 -6.49
N ALA A 34 8.24 11.52 -6.62
CA ALA A 34 9.01 12.29 -7.61
C ALA A 34 10.51 12.27 -7.29
N PHE A 35 10.89 12.42 -6.03
CA PHE A 35 12.28 12.33 -5.59
C PHE A 35 12.86 10.93 -5.82
N MET A 36 12.09 9.90 -5.49
CA MET A 36 12.50 8.51 -5.70
C MET A 36 12.76 8.24 -7.19
N LYS A 37 11.86 8.69 -8.05
CA LYS A 37 11.99 8.52 -9.49
C LYS A 37 13.25 9.22 -10.02
N GLY A 38 13.48 10.46 -9.63
CA GLY A 38 14.64 11.21 -10.05
C GLY A 38 15.95 10.58 -9.59
N THR A 39 15.99 10.12 -8.34
CA THR A 39 17.16 9.45 -7.77
C THR A 39 17.42 8.12 -8.46
N TYR A 40 16.37 7.34 -8.70
CA TYR A 40 16.46 6.07 -9.40
C TYR A 40 17.06 6.25 -10.81
N GLU A 41 16.58 7.21 -11.56
CA GLU A 41 17.07 7.48 -12.91
C GLU A 41 18.56 7.85 -12.91
N LYS A 42 19.00 8.66 -11.94
CA LYS A 42 20.40 9.02 -11.79
C LYS A 42 21.27 7.82 -11.44
N MET A 43 20.81 6.98 -10.52
CA MET A 43 21.52 5.76 -10.14
C MET A 43 21.65 4.81 -11.31
N GLU A 44 20.58 4.59 -12.03
CA GLU A 44 20.56 3.67 -13.18
C GLU A 44 21.58 4.08 -14.24
N LYS A 45 21.70 5.36 -14.51
CA LYS A 45 22.66 5.88 -15.48
C LYS A 45 24.11 5.76 -15.00
N SER A 46 24.34 5.74 -13.70
CA SER A 46 25.69 5.70 -13.12
C SER A 46 26.23 4.30 -12.92
N LEU A 47 25.39 3.27 -13.00
CA LEU A 47 25.75 1.89 -12.74
C LEU A 47 26.27 1.20 -14.01
N ASP A 48 27.29 0.34 -13.85
CA ASP A 48 27.69 -0.59 -14.91
C ASP A 48 26.66 -1.72 -15.06
N ASP A 49 26.82 -2.57 -16.07
CA ASP A 49 25.84 -3.62 -16.36
C ASP A 49 25.66 -4.61 -15.21
N LYS A 50 26.77 -5.00 -14.56
CA LYS A 50 26.74 -5.93 -13.45
C LYS A 50 25.99 -5.33 -12.25
N ASN A 51 26.35 -4.13 -11.88
CA ASN A 51 25.73 -3.45 -10.74
C ASN A 51 24.28 -3.04 -11.02
N ARG A 52 23.97 -2.74 -12.29
CA ARG A 52 22.60 -2.47 -12.71
C ARG A 52 21.70 -3.69 -12.51
N ARG A 53 22.17 -4.88 -12.86
CA ARG A 53 21.42 -6.14 -12.65
C ARG A 53 21.19 -6.40 -11.17
N LEU A 54 22.20 -6.19 -10.33
CA LEU A 54 22.06 -6.33 -8.87
C LEU A 54 21.06 -5.33 -8.31
N PHE A 55 21.10 -4.10 -8.79
CA PHE A 55 20.18 -3.05 -8.37
C PHE A 55 18.74 -3.36 -8.78
N GLU A 56 18.54 -3.83 -10.01
CA GLU A 56 17.20 -4.24 -10.47
C GLU A 56 16.65 -5.39 -9.64
N LYS A 57 17.49 -6.36 -9.31
CA LYS A 57 17.10 -7.49 -8.46
C LYS A 57 16.72 -7.04 -7.05
N TYR A 58 17.51 -6.15 -6.49
CA TYR A 58 17.20 -5.55 -5.18
C TYR A 58 15.86 -4.79 -5.24
N SER A 59 15.64 -4.00 -6.29
CA SER A 59 14.38 -3.27 -6.47
C SER A 59 13.18 -4.18 -6.55
N GLN A 60 13.31 -5.34 -7.22
CA GLN A 60 12.25 -6.34 -7.27
C GLN A 60 11.94 -6.90 -5.88
N TYR A 61 12.96 -7.23 -5.10
CA TYR A 61 12.77 -7.71 -3.73
C TYR A 61 12.11 -6.67 -2.84
N VAL A 62 12.50 -5.40 -2.97
CA VAL A 62 11.88 -4.30 -2.24
C VAL A 62 10.40 -4.20 -2.58
N CYS A 63 10.05 -4.28 -3.87
CA CYS A 63 8.65 -4.24 -4.28
C CYS A 63 7.85 -5.39 -3.70
N GLU A 64 8.38 -6.62 -3.74
CA GLU A 64 7.74 -7.78 -3.14
C GLU A 64 7.55 -7.62 -1.63
N TYR A 65 8.59 -7.13 -0.95
CA TYR A 65 8.53 -6.85 0.48
C TYR A 65 7.43 -5.84 0.80
N LEU A 66 7.36 -4.75 0.05
CA LEU A 66 6.36 -3.70 0.28
C LEU A 66 4.94 -4.20 0.05
N VAL A 67 4.73 -5.04 -0.96
CA VAL A 67 3.42 -5.64 -1.23
C VAL A 67 2.98 -6.51 -0.06
N LEU A 68 3.86 -7.40 0.41
CA LEU A 68 3.57 -8.29 1.53
C LEU A 68 3.33 -7.52 2.82
N MET A 69 4.15 -6.52 3.10
CA MET A 69 3.99 -5.69 4.30
C MET A 69 2.71 -4.87 4.27
N SER A 70 2.33 -4.37 3.10
CA SER A 70 1.07 -3.64 2.93
C SER A 70 -0.13 -4.54 3.20
N GLU A 71 -0.09 -5.78 2.71
CA GLU A 71 -1.13 -6.77 2.95
C GLU A 71 -1.26 -7.08 4.44
N GLU A 72 -0.14 -7.36 5.11
CA GLU A 72 -0.15 -7.63 6.55
C GLU A 72 -0.66 -6.42 7.34
N ALA A 73 -0.21 -5.22 7.01
CA ALA A 73 -0.64 -4.00 7.68
C ALA A 73 -2.15 -3.80 7.54
N PHE A 74 -2.70 -4.07 6.34
CA PHE A 74 -4.14 -3.98 6.10
C PHE A 74 -4.91 -5.00 6.95
N CYS A 75 -4.45 -6.25 6.97
CA CYS A 75 -5.08 -7.31 7.75
C CYS A 75 -5.04 -7.00 9.25
N ASP A 76 -3.89 -6.57 9.75
CA ASP A 76 -3.73 -6.22 11.17
C ASP A 76 -4.61 -5.02 11.54
N GLY A 77 -4.66 -4.01 10.70
CA GLY A 77 -5.49 -2.83 10.91
C GLY A 77 -6.97 -3.18 10.95
N TYR A 78 -7.41 -4.03 10.03
CA TYR A 78 -8.80 -4.50 9.98
C TYR A 78 -9.15 -5.29 11.25
N CYS A 79 -8.29 -6.22 11.66
CA CYS A 79 -8.50 -7.01 12.86
C CYS A 79 -8.55 -6.14 14.11
N LEU A 80 -7.61 -5.20 14.24
CA LEU A 80 -7.58 -4.28 15.36
C LEU A 80 -8.82 -3.40 15.39
N GLY A 81 -9.20 -2.83 14.25
CA GLY A 81 -10.40 -2.00 14.13
C GLY A 81 -11.66 -2.76 14.52
N THR A 82 -11.77 -4.02 14.08
CA THR A 82 -12.90 -4.89 14.42
C THR A 82 -12.95 -5.14 15.92
N LYS A 83 -11.83 -5.49 16.54
CA LYS A 83 -11.76 -5.72 17.98
C LYS A 83 -12.15 -4.48 18.78
N LEU A 84 -11.67 -3.31 18.38
CA LEU A 84 -12.01 -2.06 19.03
C LEU A 84 -13.50 -1.75 18.91
N THR A 85 -14.08 -1.98 17.75
CA THR A 85 -15.50 -1.76 17.49
C THR A 85 -16.37 -2.69 18.35
N VAL A 86 -16.05 -3.98 18.37
CA VAL A 86 -16.78 -4.96 19.19
C VAL A 86 -16.69 -4.60 20.66
N GLN A 87 -15.52 -4.23 21.14
CA GLN A 87 -15.30 -3.83 22.51
C GLN A 87 -16.12 -2.60 22.87
N ALA A 88 -16.18 -1.60 22.00
CA ALA A 88 -16.95 -0.39 22.20
C ALA A 88 -18.46 -0.67 22.26
N LEU A 89 -18.96 -1.62 21.44
CA LEU A 89 -20.37 -1.98 21.39
C LEU A 89 -20.82 -2.86 22.56
N THR A 90 -19.92 -3.67 23.11
CA THR A 90 -20.24 -4.60 24.19
C THR A 90 -19.94 -4.05 25.58
N LYS A 91 -19.21 -2.97 25.67
CA LYS A 91 -18.86 -2.32 26.93
C LYS A 91 -20.04 -1.49 27.44
N GLU A 92 -20.44 -1.74 28.64
CA GLU A 92 -21.49 -0.96 29.33
C GLU A 92 -20.95 -0.23 30.54
#